data_06fd1047a039751d918fba6606ef8628
#
_entry.id   06fd1047a039751d918fba6606ef8628
#
_cell.length_a   1.000
_cell.length_b   1.000
_cell.length_c   1.000
_cell.angle_alpha   90.00
_cell.angle_beta   90.00
_cell.angle_gamma   90.00
#
_symmetry.space_group_name_H-M   'P 1'
#
loop_
_entity.id
_entity.type
_entity.pdbx_description
1 polymer ?
#
loop_
_entity_poly.entity_id
_entity_poly.type
_entity_poly.pdbx_seq_one_letter_code
_entity_poly.pdbx_strand_id
1 'polypeptide(L)'
;MGFAETFKALSDPVRRDILEMLKKGRMSAGDIGSHFDMTGATISYHLNILKKAELVRETKQKNFVFYELNASVVEEVMLWLAGLRETSENAENKEM
;
A
#
# COMPACT_ATOMS: atom_id res chain seq x y z
N MET A 1 0.48 2.33 -15.74
CA MET A 1 1.00 2.75 -14.45
C MET A 1 2.23 1.96 -14.09
N GLY A 2 3.27 2.64 -13.64
CA GLY A 2 4.48 1.97 -13.19
C GLY A 2 4.34 1.46 -11.77
N PHE A 3 5.00 0.36 -11.47
CA PHE A 3 4.95 -0.23 -10.13
C PHE A 3 6.19 0.09 -9.28
N ALA A 4 7.11 0.91 -9.80
CA ALA A 4 8.35 1.20 -9.08
C ALA A 4 8.08 1.79 -7.69
N GLU A 5 7.19 2.77 -7.62
CA GLU A 5 6.85 3.40 -6.34
C GLU A 5 6.10 2.43 -5.43
N THR A 6 5.28 1.57 -6.02
CA THR A 6 4.55 0.55 -5.28
C THR A 6 5.51 -0.41 -4.59
N PHE A 7 6.48 -0.95 -5.34
CA PHE A 7 7.44 -1.89 -4.75
C PHE A 7 8.38 -1.21 -3.76
N LYS A 8 8.74 0.03 -4.02
CA LYS A 8 9.51 0.81 -3.06
C LYS A 8 8.75 0.94 -1.75
N ALA A 9 7.47 1.29 -1.83
CA ALA A 9 6.65 1.43 -0.63
C ALA A 9 6.53 0.12 0.12
N LEU A 10 6.39 -0.99 -0.58
CA LEU A 10 6.23 -2.31 0.02
C LEU A 10 7.54 -2.90 0.56
N SER A 11 8.67 -2.29 0.24
CA SER A 11 9.98 -2.85 0.64
C SER A 11 10.32 -2.62 2.10
N ASP A 12 9.60 -1.76 2.80
CA ASP A 12 9.89 -1.42 4.19
C ASP A 12 8.89 -2.08 5.14
N PRO A 13 9.36 -2.73 6.22
CA PRO A 13 8.46 -3.42 7.13
C PRO A 13 7.48 -2.51 7.86
N VAL A 14 7.89 -1.27 8.19
CA VAL A 14 6.98 -0.34 8.86
C VAL A 14 5.81 0.00 7.94
N ARG A 15 6.10 0.23 6.67
CA ARG A 15 5.05 0.55 5.71
C ARG A 15 4.11 -0.63 5.49
N ARG A 16 4.64 -1.85 5.46
CA ARG A 16 3.78 -3.03 5.39
C ARG A 16 2.90 -3.16 6.62
N ASP A 17 3.43 -2.86 7.81
CA ASP A 17 2.64 -2.88 9.04
C ASP A 17 1.50 -1.87 8.99
N ILE A 18 1.77 -0.68 8.47
CA ILE A 18 0.73 0.34 8.31
C ILE A 18 -0.40 -0.19 7.43
N LEU A 19 -0.04 -0.79 6.30
CA LEU A 19 -1.05 -1.36 5.41
C LEU A 19 -1.87 -2.45 6.11
N GLU A 20 -1.22 -3.30 6.89
CA GLU A 20 -1.93 -4.32 7.67
C GLU A 20 -2.93 -3.70 8.64
N MET A 21 -2.54 -2.61 9.30
CA MET A 21 -3.43 -1.92 10.22
C MET A 21 -4.66 -1.38 9.50
N LEU A 22 -4.48 -0.86 8.30
CA LEU A 22 -5.56 -0.26 7.53
C LEU A 22 -6.54 -1.27 6.95
N LYS A 23 -6.23 -2.55 7.02
CA LYS A 23 -7.16 -3.59 6.57
C LYS A 23 -8.49 -3.55 7.31
N LYS A 24 -8.48 -3.08 8.53
CA LYS A 24 -9.69 -3.03 9.37
C LYS A 24 -10.53 -1.79 9.14
N GLY A 25 -10.03 -0.84 8.37
CA GLY A 25 -10.72 0.39 8.09
C GLY A 25 -9.78 1.57 8.18
N ARG A 26 -10.29 2.74 7.86
CA ARG A 26 -9.46 3.94 7.85
C ARG A 26 -9.01 4.29 9.27
N MET A 27 -7.85 4.92 9.36
CA MET A 27 -7.29 5.36 10.63
C MET A 27 -6.73 6.77 10.48
N SER A 28 -6.77 7.54 11.56
CA SER A 28 -6.12 8.83 11.56
C SER A 28 -4.60 8.68 11.62
N ALA A 29 -3.90 9.71 11.16
CA ALA A 29 -2.44 9.73 11.24
C ALA A 29 -1.96 9.54 12.68
N GLY A 30 -2.64 10.18 13.63
CA GLY A 30 -2.29 10.03 15.04
C GLY A 30 -2.45 8.61 15.55
N ASP A 31 -3.55 7.97 15.18
CA ASP A 31 -3.78 6.58 15.59
C ASP A 31 -2.73 5.64 14.99
N ILE A 32 -2.39 5.85 13.73
CA ILE A 32 -1.33 5.05 13.09
C ILE A 32 -0.02 5.23 13.86
N GLY A 33 0.35 6.48 14.11
CA GLY A 33 1.60 6.79 14.79
C GLY A 33 1.69 6.23 16.19
N SER A 34 0.55 6.10 16.89
CA SER A 34 0.54 5.59 18.26
C SER A 34 0.98 4.13 18.36
N HIS A 35 0.99 3.41 17.25
CA HIS A 35 1.41 2.00 17.22
C HIS A 35 2.91 1.83 17.04
N PHE A 36 3.64 2.92 16.86
CA PHE A 36 5.08 2.85 16.58
C PHE A 36 5.85 3.72 17.55
N ASP A 37 7.05 3.30 17.86
CA ASP A 37 7.98 4.09 18.67
C ASP A 37 8.86 4.94 17.74
N MET A 38 8.22 5.89 17.07
CA MET A 38 8.86 6.74 16.06
C MET A 38 8.34 8.15 16.18
N THR A 39 9.13 9.11 15.70
CA THR A 39 8.68 10.50 15.67
C THR A 39 7.56 10.68 14.67
N GLY A 40 6.76 11.73 14.85
CA GLY A 40 5.72 12.07 13.89
C GLY A 40 6.27 12.32 12.51
N ALA A 41 7.47 12.91 12.42
CA ALA A 41 8.11 13.16 11.13
C ALA A 41 8.43 11.87 10.39
N THR A 42 8.88 10.85 11.12
CA THR A 42 9.18 9.55 10.51
C THR A 42 7.92 8.86 10.03
N ILE A 43 6.86 8.91 10.83
CA ILE A 43 5.57 8.36 10.42
C ILE A 43 5.06 9.07 9.17
N SER A 44 5.12 10.40 9.15
CA SER A 44 4.70 11.19 7.99
C SER A 44 5.50 10.81 6.74
N TYR A 45 6.78 10.57 6.90
CA TYR A 45 7.64 10.13 5.80
C TYR A 45 7.11 8.82 5.17
N HIS A 46 6.80 7.84 6.01
CA HIS A 46 6.26 6.56 5.54
C HIS A 46 4.89 6.71 4.89
N LEU A 47 4.02 7.52 5.51
CA LEU A 47 2.69 7.75 4.94
C LEU A 47 2.77 8.45 3.60
N ASN A 48 3.70 9.38 3.43
CA ASN A 48 3.88 10.06 2.15
C ASN A 48 4.34 9.10 1.05
N ILE A 49 5.21 8.16 1.39
CA ILE A 49 5.65 7.15 0.41
C ILE A 49 4.49 6.27 0.00
N LEU A 50 3.67 5.84 0.97
CA LEU A 50 2.48 5.04 0.67
C LEU A 50 1.47 5.81 -0.17
N LYS A 51 1.29 7.09 0.11
CA LYS A 51 0.36 7.93 -0.63
C LYS A 51 0.87 8.15 -2.07
N LYS A 52 2.16 8.38 -2.23
CA LYS A 52 2.75 8.59 -3.54
C LYS A 52 2.63 7.34 -4.41
N ALA A 53 2.72 6.17 -3.79
CA ALA A 53 2.51 4.90 -4.48
C ALA A 53 1.03 4.60 -4.72
N GLU A 54 0.15 5.45 -4.21
CA GLU A 54 -1.30 5.31 -4.30
C GLU A 54 -1.83 4.04 -3.63
N LEU A 55 -1.07 3.48 -2.71
CA LEU A 55 -1.53 2.34 -1.91
C LEU A 55 -2.51 2.75 -0.83
N VAL A 56 -2.47 4.02 -0.45
CA VAL A 56 -3.41 4.59 0.50
C VAL A 56 -3.97 5.89 -0.05
N ARG A 57 -5.17 6.23 0.40
CA ARG A 57 -5.79 7.53 0.11
C ARG A 57 -5.82 8.34 1.38
N GLU A 58 -5.55 9.63 1.24
CA GLU A 58 -5.59 10.58 2.35
C GLU A 58 -6.88 11.38 2.26
N THR A 59 -7.57 11.52 3.38
CA THR A 59 -8.76 12.35 3.48
C THR A 59 -8.63 13.27 4.69
N LYS A 60 -8.86 14.55 4.49
CA LYS A 60 -8.85 15.51 5.58
C LYS A 60 -10.28 15.74 6.04
N GLN A 61 -10.50 15.63 7.33
CA GLN A 61 -11.82 15.87 7.91
C GLN A 61 -11.63 16.66 9.20
N LYS A 62 -12.05 17.93 9.19
CA LYS A 62 -11.83 18.87 10.28
C LYS A 62 -10.33 18.99 10.57
N ASN A 63 -9.90 18.67 11.80
CA ASN A 63 -8.50 18.76 12.17
C ASN A 63 -7.74 17.45 12.02
N PHE A 64 -8.40 16.42 11.46
CA PHE A 64 -7.81 15.10 11.36
C PHE A 64 -7.47 14.76 9.92
N VAL A 65 -6.41 14.00 9.76
CA VAL A 65 -6.03 13.42 8.48
C VAL A 65 -6.21 11.91 8.61
N PHE A 66 -7.04 11.34 7.74
CA PHE A 66 -7.31 9.91 7.73
C PHE A 66 -6.69 9.25 6.53
N TYR A 67 -6.31 8.00 6.71
CA TYR A 67 -5.74 7.18 5.64
C TYR A 67 -6.54 5.89 5.53
N GLU A 68 -6.75 5.44 4.29
CA GLU A 68 -7.42 4.17 4.03
C GLU A 68 -6.74 3.48 2.87
N LEU A 69 -6.89 2.16 2.79
CA LEU A 69 -6.32 1.38 1.70
C LEU A 69 -6.99 1.74 0.38
N ASN A 70 -6.20 1.82 -0.66
CA ASN A 70 -6.71 1.92 -2.01
C ASN A 70 -6.75 0.52 -2.61
N ALA A 71 -7.88 -0.15 -2.46
CA ALA A 71 -8.03 -1.53 -2.88
C ALA A 71 -7.80 -1.72 -4.37
N SER A 72 -8.12 -0.71 -5.18
CA SER A 72 -7.93 -0.82 -6.63
C SER A 72 -6.46 -0.99 -7.00
N VAL A 73 -5.57 -0.24 -6.35
CA VAL A 73 -4.15 -0.34 -6.63
C VAL A 73 -3.59 -1.68 -6.13
N VAL A 74 -4.04 -2.11 -4.96
CA VAL A 74 -3.64 -3.42 -4.43
C VAL A 74 -4.03 -4.52 -5.42
N GLU A 75 -5.24 -4.44 -5.95
CA GLU A 75 -5.71 -5.43 -6.92
C GLU A 75 -4.89 -5.42 -8.20
N GLU A 76 -4.52 -4.23 -8.70
CA GLU A 76 -3.68 -4.13 -9.89
C GLU A 76 -2.34 -4.85 -9.69
N VAL A 77 -1.74 -4.68 -8.52
CA VAL A 77 -0.47 -5.33 -8.21
C VAL A 77 -0.65 -6.85 -8.16
N MET A 78 -1.73 -7.29 -7.52
CA MET A 78 -2.03 -8.71 -7.44
C MET A 78 -2.21 -9.33 -8.81
N LEU A 79 -2.92 -8.66 -9.69
CA LEU A 79 -3.14 -9.15 -11.05
C LEU A 79 -1.84 -9.22 -11.84
N TRP A 80 -0.98 -8.22 -11.67
CA TRP A 80 0.31 -8.24 -12.33
C TRP A 80 1.17 -9.43 -11.86
N LEU A 81 1.23 -9.63 -10.54
CA LEU A 81 1.98 -10.74 -9.97
C LEU A 81 1.42 -12.09 -10.42
N ALA A 82 0.10 -12.21 -10.42
CA ALA A 82 -0.56 -13.43 -10.87
C ALA A 82 -0.26 -13.71 -12.34
N GLY A 83 -0.17 -12.64 -13.15
CA GLY A 83 0.17 -12.77 -14.55
C GLY A 83 1.54 -13.38 -14.78
N LEU A 84 2.50 -13.09 -13.90
CA LEU A 84 3.82 -13.70 -14.00
C LEU A 84 3.77 -15.20 -13.81
N ARG A 85 2.93 -15.65 -12.88
CA ARG A 85 2.77 -17.09 -12.65
C ARG A 85 2.02 -17.77 -13.77
N GLU A 86 0.94 -17.12 -14.24
CA GLU A 86 0.08 -17.69 -15.28
C GLU A 86 0.72 -17.72 -16.64
N THR A 87 1.65 -16.81 -16.91
CA THR A 87 2.30 -16.72 -18.21
C THR A 87 2.91 -18.06 -18.64
N SER A 88 3.56 -18.74 -17.71
CA SER A 88 4.19 -20.02 -17.99
C SER A 88 3.16 -21.07 -18.35
N GLU A 89 2.09 -21.15 -17.56
CA GLU A 89 1.01 -22.12 -17.79
C GLU A 89 0.27 -21.82 -19.08
N ASN A 90 0.01 -20.54 -19.35
CA ASN A 90 -0.68 -20.14 -20.57
C ASN A 90 0.13 -20.46 -21.82
N ALA A 91 1.43 -20.29 -21.75
CA ALA A 91 2.29 -20.62 -22.87
C ALA A 91 2.21 -22.11 -23.21
N GLU A 92 2.21 -22.94 -22.17
CA GLU A 92 2.07 -24.38 -22.37
C GLU A 92 0.73 -24.74 -22.97
N ASN A 93 -0.33 -24.12 -22.45
CA ASN A 93 -1.68 -24.37 -22.94
C ASN A 93 -1.83 -23.98 -24.42
N LYS A 94 -1.20 -22.87 -24.80
CA LYS A 94 -1.30 -22.39 -26.17
C LYS A 94 -0.58 -23.27 -27.15
N GLU A 95 0.40 -23.99 -26.71
CA GLU A 95 1.16 -24.86 -27.56
C GLU A 95 0.44 -26.21 -27.84
N MET A 96 -0.54 -26.47 -27.02
CA MET A 96 -1.34 -27.66 -27.18
C MET A 96 -2.56 -27.40 -28.06
#